data_5f74444b3641079d471de5a6b763752f
#
_entry.id   5f74444b3641079d471de5a6b763752f
#
_cell.length_a   1.000
_cell.length_b   1.000
_cell.length_c   1.000
_cell.angle_alpha   90.00
_cell.angle_beta   90.00
_cell.angle_gamma   90.00
#
_symmetry.space_group_name_H-M   'P 1'
#
loop_
_entity.id
_entity.type
_entity.pdbx_description
1 polymer ?
#
loop_
_entity_poly.entity_id
_entity_poly.type
_entity_poly.pdbx_seq_one_letter_code
_entity_poly.pdbx_strand_id
1 'polypeptide(L)'
;MSTVPPVRREILAAVGPATAFEVFTGDIGRWWPVGEFSVYGAGGTVSLANEEFVERSADGHSALWGTITRWEPPVAVAFTWHPGQTADRASYVEVTFAPAGEADETAPQTLVTLLHTGWDSFDDPAPARAGYDEGWPGVLGAYLAHLGTLLPPPDEPGDDGTGETWVALMHQPGPAAPTEGSLFDDPGFGEHFAFLNRMREAGYLVAARSRWPMAREKPAA
;
A
#
# COMPACT_ATOMS: atom_id res chain seq x y z
N MET A 1 -12.77 -12.72 -23.40
CA MET A 1 -12.90 -12.22 -22.02
C MET A 1 -12.02 -13.10 -21.16
N SER A 2 -11.10 -12.51 -20.41
CA SER A 2 -10.20 -13.28 -19.54
C SER A 2 -10.98 -14.10 -18.53
N THR A 3 -10.62 -15.36 -18.37
CA THR A 3 -11.20 -16.26 -17.36
C THR A 3 -10.53 -16.02 -16.00
N VAL A 4 -9.41 -15.32 -15.97
CA VAL A 4 -8.66 -15.00 -14.74
C VAL A 4 -9.11 -13.62 -14.24
N PRO A 5 -9.59 -13.52 -12.99
CA PRO A 5 -10.09 -12.27 -12.44
C PRO A 5 -8.97 -11.25 -12.25
N PRO A 6 -9.28 -9.93 -12.26
CA PRO A 6 -8.31 -8.89 -11.96
C PRO A 6 -7.70 -9.05 -10.55
N VAL A 7 -6.49 -8.52 -10.37
CA VAL A 7 -5.97 -8.20 -9.04
C VAL A 7 -6.47 -6.82 -8.67
N ARG A 8 -7.11 -6.69 -7.50
CA ARG A 8 -7.52 -5.41 -6.91
C ARG A 8 -6.89 -5.26 -5.54
N ARG A 9 -6.24 -4.13 -5.31
CA ARG A 9 -5.66 -3.76 -4.02
C ARG A 9 -6.10 -2.35 -3.64
N GLU A 10 -6.38 -2.16 -2.38
CA GLU A 10 -6.82 -0.88 -1.84
C GLU A 10 -6.00 -0.53 -0.60
N ILE A 11 -5.56 0.70 -0.53
CA ILE A 11 -4.87 1.25 0.63
C ILE A 11 -5.46 2.63 0.96
N LEU A 12 -5.34 3.04 2.22
CA LEU A 12 -5.68 4.39 2.66
C LEU A 12 -4.39 5.18 2.89
N ALA A 13 -4.25 6.27 2.17
CA ALA A 13 -3.19 7.25 2.36
C ALA A 13 -3.70 8.41 3.23
N ALA A 14 -2.93 8.82 4.23
CA ALA A 14 -3.28 9.90 5.16
C ALA A 14 -2.93 11.28 4.58
N VAL A 15 -3.24 11.50 3.31
CA VAL A 15 -3.06 12.75 2.55
C VAL A 15 -4.23 12.92 1.59
N GLY A 16 -4.43 14.14 1.07
CA GLY A 16 -5.43 14.39 0.04
C GLY A 16 -5.06 13.80 -1.34
N PRO A 17 -6.04 13.63 -2.26
CA PRO A 17 -5.83 12.99 -3.56
C PRO A 17 -4.73 13.64 -4.41
N ALA A 18 -4.59 14.96 -4.36
CA ALA A 18 -3.55 15.67 -5.12
C ALA A 18 -2.14 15.25 -4.66
N THR A 19 -1.89 15.26 -3.35
CA THR A 19 -0.61 14.82 -2.79
C THR A 19 -0.38 13.33 -3.02
N ALA A 20 -1.41 12.50 -2.85
CA ALA A 20 -1.31 11.06 -3.09
C ALA A 20 -0.91 10.76 -4.54
N PHE A 21 -1.55 11.41 -5.50
CA PHE A 21 -1.23 11.28 -6.93
C PHE A 21 0.19 11.77 -7.26
N GLU A 22 0.54 12.97 -6.78
CA GLU A 22 1.85 13.57 -7.05
C GLU A 22 3.00 12.71 -6.51
N VAL A 23 2.89 12.24 -5.27
CA VAL A 23 3.90 11.36 -4.67
C VAL A 23 3.95 10.00 -5.38
N PHE A 24 2.80 9.43 -5.74
CA PHE A 24 2.77 8.15 -6.46
C PHE A 24 3.51 8.26 -7.79
N THR A 25 3.26 9.30 -8.56
CA THR A 25 3.80 9.46 -9.91
C THR A 25 5.14 10.18 -9.95
N GLY A 26 5.26 11.32 -9.28
CA GLY A 26 6.45 12.19 -9.33
C GLY A 26 7.62 11.67 -8.50
N ASP A 27 7.35 11.05 -7.36
CA ASP A 27 8.37 10.51 -6.47
C ASP A 27 8.60 8.99 -6.64
N ILE A 28 8.08 8.39 -7.70
CA ILE A 28 8.12 6.93 -7.90
C ILE A 28 9.53 6.35 -7.79
N GLY A 29 10.54 7.06 -8.26
CA GLY A 29 11.94 6.67 -8.17
C GLY A 29 12.53 6.68 -6.75
N ARG A 30 11.80 7.26 -5.78
CA ARG A 30 12.22 7.33 -4.37
C ARG A 30 11.58 6.24 -3.52
N TRP A 31 10.39 5.79 -3.89
CA TRP A 31 9.63 4.85 -3.07
C TRP A 31 9.52 3.45 -3.69
N TRP A 32 9.69 3.29 -5.00
CA TRP A 32 9.61 1.95 -5.61
C TRP A 32 10.70 1.02 -5.08
N PRO A 33 10.35 -0.17 -4.56
CA PRO A 33 11.32 -1.07 -3.94
C PRO A 33 12.10 -1.87 -4.99
N VAL A 34 13.02 -1.18 -5.70
CA VAL A 34 13.82 -1.77 -6.80
C VAL A 34 14.69 -2.97 -6.37
N GLY A 35 15.00 -3.11 -5.08
CA GLY A 35 15.74 -4.27 -4.57
C GLY A 35 14.99 -5.59 -4.71
N GLU A 36 13.66 -5.54 -4.73
CA GLU A 36 12.77 -6.71 -4.75
C GLU A 36 11.95 -6.78 -6.04
N PHE A 37 11.53 -5.64 -6.57
CA PHE A 37 10.61 -5.53 -7.72
C PHE A 37 11.24 -4.71 -8.83
N SER A 38 12.20 -5.32 -9.55
CA SER A 38 12.87 -4.70 -10.68
C SER A 38 13.40 -5.74 -11.66
N VAL A 39 13.80 -5.28 -12.86
CA VAL A 39 14.47 -6.11 -13.87
C VAL A 39 15.97 -6.19 -13.61
N TYR A 40 16.57 -5.09 -13.13
CA TYR A 40 18.02 -4.99 -12.95
C TYR A 40 18.48 -5.17 -11.49
N GLY A 41 17.56 -5.24 -10.54
CA GLY A 41 17.88 -5.42 -9.11
C GLY A 41 18.29 -4.14 -8.41
N ALA A 42 18.96 -4.30 -7.27
CA ALA A 42 19.34 -3.20 -6.39
C ALA A 42 20.25 -2.18 -7.10
N GLY A 43 20.06 -0.90 -6.77
CA GLY A 43 20.85 0.22 -7.33
C GLY A 43 20.26 0.82 -8.61
N GLY A 44 19.18 0.25 -9.15
CA GLY A 44 18.41 0.84 -10.21
C GLY A 44 17.51 1.98 -9.71
N THR A 45 16.91 2.70 -10.65
CA THR A 45 15.87 3.71 -10.39
C THR A 45 14.73 3.55 -11.38
N VAL A 46 13.53 3.91 -10.96
CA VAL A 46 12.35 3.93 -11.84
C VAL A 46 11.86 5.35 -12.04
N SER A 47 11.25 5.61 -13.18
CA SER A 47 10.63 6.89 -13.51
C SER A 47 9.34 6.70 -14.28
N LEU A 48 8.39 7.58 -14.05
CA LEU A 48 7.12 7.67 -14.75
C LEU A 48 7.07 9.06 -15.40
N ALA A 49 7.61 9.16 -16.61
CA ALA A 49 7.77 10.44 -17.32
C ALA A 49 7.74 10.23 -18.84
N ASN A 50 7.40 11.28 -19.59
CA ASN A 50 7.37 11.26 -21.04
C ASN A 50 6.51 10.12 -21.63
N GLU A 51 5.36 9.88 -21.00
CA GLU A 51 4.43 8.81 -21.37
C GLU A 51 4.98 7.38 -21.17
N GLU A 52 6.12 7.23 -20.51
CA GLU A 52 6.77 5.94 -20.28
C GLU A 52 7.00 5.64 -18.79
N PHE A 53 6.90 4.36 -18.44
CA PHE A 53 7.35 3.83 -17.17
C PHE A 53 8.66 3.06 -17.42
N VAL A 54 9.77 3.59 -16.95
CA VAL A 54 11.12 3.11 -17.29
C VAL A 54 11.92 2.81 -16.03
N GLU A 55 12.60 1.67 -16.02
CA GLU A 55 13.68 1.38 -15.10
C GLU A 55 15.04 1.69 -15.74
N ARG A 56 15.96 2.25 -14.95
CA ARG A 56 17.37 2.43 -15.29
C ARG A 56 18.24 1.72 -14.28
N SER A 57 19.17 0.89 -14.77
CA SER A 57 20.18 0.26 -13.93
C SER A 57 21.28 1.25 -13.51
N ALA A 58 22.08 0.89 -12.51
CA ALA A 58 23.21 1.69 -12.04
C ALA A 58 24.29 1.91 -13.11
N ASP A 59 24.44 1.00 -14.05
CA ASP A 59 25.40 1.03 -15.18
C ASP A 59 24.82 1.64 -16.47
N GLY A 60 23.60 2.18 -16.41
CA GLY A 60 22.98 2.98 -17.47
C GLY A 60 22.13 2.22 -18.47
N HIS A 61 21.89 0.91 -18.31
CA HIS A 61 20.90 0.21 -19.10
C HIS A 61 19.48 0.66 -18.74
N SER A 62 18.56 0.56 -19.69
CA SER A 62 17.16 0.89 -19.47
C SER A 62 16.22 -0.24 -19.91
N ALA A 63 15.15 -0.45 -19.14
CA ALA A 63 14.04 -1.31 -19.47
C ALA A 63 12.74 -0.50 -19.46
N LEU A 64 12.00 -0.58 -20.57
CA LEU A 64 10.65 -0.05 -20.64
C LEU A 64 9.72 -1.05 -19.94
N TRP A 65 9.03 -0.59 -18.88
CA TRP A 65 8.07 -1.39 -18.15
C TRP A 65 6.65 -1.21 -18.65
N GLY A 66 6.38 -0.06 -19.28
CA GLY A 66 5.08 0.23 -19.84
C GLY A 66 4.96 1.62 -20.42
N THR A 67 3.83 1.87 -21.08
CA THR A 67 3.44 3.15 -21.65
C THR A 67 2.22 3.67 -20.92
N ILE A 68 2.20 4.96 -20.57
CA ILE A 68 1.05 5.61 -19.94
C ILE A 68 -0.10 5.67 -20.92
N THR A 69 -1.25 5.12 -20.54
CA THR A 69 -2.47 5.09 -21.35
C THR A 69 -3.54 6.07 -20.83
N ARG A 70 -3.42 6.49 -19.56
CA ARG A 70 -4.29 7.47 -18.92
C ARG A 70 -3.48 8.31 -17.95
N TRP A 71 -3.65 9.62 -18.01
CA TRP A 71 -3.04 10.57 -17.10
C TRP A 71 -4.06 11.66 -16.74
N GLU A 72 -4.71 11.50 -15.61
CA GLU A 72 -5.78 12.38 -15.13
C GLU A 72 -5.52 12.81 -13.67
N PRO A 73 -4.59 13.76 -13.45
CA PRO A 73 -4.33 14.24 -12.09
C PRO A 73 -5.55 15.04 -11.55
N PRO A 74 -5.90 14.89 -10.26
CA PRO A 74 -5.30 13.96 -9.29
C PRO A 74 -6.07 12.63 -9.19
N VAL A 75 -6.81 12.22 -10.20
CA VAL A 75 -7.83 11.17 -10.14
C VAL A 75 -7.27 9.79 -10.49
N ALA A 76 -6.46 9.69 -11.57
CA ALA A 76 -6.02 8.39 -12.06
C ALA A 76 -4.75 8.45 -12.90
N VAL A 77 -3.98 7.37 -12.84
CA VAL A 77 -2.93 7.02 -13.80
C VAL A 77 -3.14 5.58 -14.25
N ALA A 78 -2.97 5.30 -15.56
CA ALA A 78 -2.98 3.93 -16.07
C ALA A 78 -1.87 3.73 -17.11
N PHE A 79 -1.36 2.50 -17.17
CA PHE A 79 -0.27 2.16 -18.06
C PHE A 79 -0.33 0.68 -18.48
N THR A 80 0.26 0.37 -19.62
CA THR A 80 0.60 -1.00 -19.99
C THR A 80 1.69 -1.50 -19.04
N TRP A 81 1.76 -2.81 -18.79
CA TRP A 81 2.67 -3.36 -17.80
C TRP A 81 3.35 -4.63 -18.30
N HIS A 82 4.67 -4.54 -18.55
CA HIS A 82 5.46 -5.64 -19.08
C HIS A 82 6.94 -5.63 -18.62
N PRO A 83 7.25 -5.41 -17.32
CA PRO A 83 8.63 -5.35 -16.85
C PRO A 83 9.40 -6.62 -17.23
N GLY A 84 10.55 -6.45 -17.92
CA GLY A 84 11.38 -7.56 -18.39
C GLY A 84 10.80 -8.35 -19.56
N GLN A 85 9.70 -7.88 -20.17
CA GLN A 85 9.04 -8.52 -21.31
C GLN A 85 8.84 -7.53 -22.47
N THR A 86 8.34 -8.04 -23.59
CA THR A 86 8.01 -7.23 -24.76
C THR A 86 6.58 -6.67 -24.68
N ALA A 87 6.31 -5.56 -25.36
CA ALA A 87 5.03 -4.85 -25.30
C ALA A 87 3.81 -5.67 -25.79
N ASP A 88 4.01 -6.68 -26.62
CA ASP A 88 2.95 -7.61 -27.06
C ASP A 88 2.47 -8.54 -25.93
N ARG A 89 3.23 -8.63 -24.83
CA ARG A 89 2.89 -9.36 -23.61
C ARG A 89 2.44 -8.46 -22.47
N ALA A 90 2.09 -7.24 -22.77
CA ALA A 90 1.67 -6.28 -21.74
C ALA A 90 0.32 -6.66 -21.13
N SER A 91 0.26 -6.58 -19.81
CA SER A 91 -0.95 -6.44 -19.02
C SER A 91 -1.25 -4.96 -18.78
N TYR A 92 -2.24 -4.63 -17.95
CA TYR A 92 -2.69 -3.25 -17.73
C TYR A 92 -2.86 -2.98 -16.24
N VAL A 93 -2.29 -1.88 -15.79
CA VAL A 93 -2.43 -1.39 -14.42
C VAL A 93 -3.10 -0.03 -14.44
N GLU A 94 -4.13 0.14 -13.63
CA GLU A 94 -4.77 1.41 -13.34
C GLU A 94 -4.69 1.69 -11.84
N VAL A 95 -4.33 2.91 -11.47
CA VAL A 95 -4.34 3.37 -10.08
C VAL A 95 -5.23 4.61 -10.00
N THR A 96 -6.22 4.56 -9.11
CA THR A 96 -7.15 5.66 -8.88
C THR A 96 -7.01 6.22 -7.47
N PHE A 97 -7.26 7.51 -7.31
CA PHE A 97 -7.10 8.28 -6.08
C PHE A 97 -8.42 8.99 -5.77
N ALA A 98 -9.17 8.48 -4.83
CA ALA A 98 -10.46 9.04 -4.46
C ALA A 98 -10.44 9.54 -3.00
N PRO A 99 -11.11 10.67 -2.67
CA PRO A 99 -11.27 11.05 -1.29
C PRO A 99 -11.89 9.91 -0.47
N ALA A 100 -11.36 9.65 0.72
CA ALA A 100 -11.88 8.63 1.62
C ALA A 100 -12.57 9.30 2.83
N GLY A 101 -13.84 8.94 3.05
CA GLY A 101 -14.65 9.48 4.14
C GLY A 101 -15.29 10.82 3.84
N GLU A 102 -15.93 11.42 4.85
CA GLU A 102 -16.42 12.80 4.78
C GLU A 102 -15.23 13.76 4.71
N ALA A 103 -15.38 14.85 3.97
CA ALA A 103 -14.32 15.81 3.74
C ALA A 103 -13.93 16.50 5.07
N ASP A 104 -12.93 15.94 5.73
CA ASP A 104 -12.23 16.60 6.81
C ASP A 104 -10.96 17.24 6.24
N GLU A 105 -11.02 18.57 6.05
CA GLU A 105 -9.88 19.33 5.52
C GLU A 105 -8.67 19.30 6.46
N THR A 106 -8.86 18.97 7.74
CA THR A 106 -7.78 18.90 8.73
C THR A 106 -7.09 17.55 8.78
N ALA A 107 -7.74 16.48 8.25
CA ALA A 107 -7.21 15.13 8.19
C ALA A 107 -7.59 14.43 6.88
N PRO A 108 -7.16 14.96 5.73
CA PRO A 108 -7.56 14.42 4.43
C PRO A 108 -7.05 13.00 4.25
N GLN A 109 -7.89 12.13 3.73
CA GLN A 109 -7.54 10.75 3.41
C GLN A 109 -7.90 10.43 1.96
N THR A 110 -7.09 9.57 1.35
CA THR A 110 -7.30 9.09 -0.01
C THR A 110 -7.40 7.57 -0.03
N LEU A 111 -8.47 7.06 -0.63
CA LEU A 111 -8.53 5.66 -1.04
C LEU A 111 -7.77 5.52 -2.36
N VAL A 112 -6.64 4.85 -2.31
CA VAL A 112 -5.86 4.49 -3.49
C VAL A 112 -6.23 3.07 -3.88
N THR A 113 -6.76 2.90 -5.09
CA THR A 113 -7.14 1.60 -5.63
C THR A 113 -6.26 1.26 -6.81
N LEU A 114 -5.57 0.13 -6.75
CA LEU A 114 -4.82 -0.47 -7.86
C LEU A 114 -5.66 -1.59 -8.47
N LEU A 115 -5.83 -1.57 -9.78
CA LEU A 115 -6.46 -2.61 -10.57
C LEU A 115 -5.48 -3.11 -11.63
N HIS A 116 -5.16 -4.42 -11.60
CA HIS A 116 -4.29 -5.07 -12.58
C HIS A 116 -5.08 -6.11 -13.37
N THR A 117 -5.08 -5.97 -14.68
CA THR A 117 -5.87 -6.75 -15.63
C THR A 117 -5.02 -7.19 -16.83
N GLY A 118 -5.62 -7.91 -17.79
CA GLY A 118 -4.94 -8.27 -19.05
C GLY A 118 -4.10 -9.54 -18.95
N TRP A 119 -4.50 -10.48 -18.10
CA TRP A 119 -3.78 -11.74 -17.86
C TRP A 119 -3.67 -12.64 -19.09
N ASP A 120 -4.51 -12.44 -20.11
CA ASP A 120 -4.50 -13.21 -21.37
C ASP A 120 -3.22 -12.98 -22.20
N SER A 121 -2.44 -11.95 -21.87
CA SER A 121 -1.13 -11.68 -22.49
C SER A 121 -0.01 -12.62 -22.00
N PHE A 122 -0.24 -13.36 -20.92
CA PHE A 122 0.72 -14.29 -20.35
C PHE A 122 0.49 -15.72 -20.89
N ASP A 123 1.55 -16.50 -21.07
CA ASP A 123 1.44 -17.91 -21.46
C ASP A 123 0.71 -18.75 -20.40
N ASP A 124 0.88 -18.39 -19.12
CA ASP A 124 0.19 -19.00 -17.98
C ASP A 124 -0.45 -17.91 -17.10
N PRO A 125 -1.70 -17.53 -17.39
CA PRO A 125 -2.36 -16.40 -16.76
C PRO A 125 -2.56 -16.53 -15.26
N ALA A 126 -2.89 -17.72 -14.75
CA ALA A 126 -3.23 -17.89 -13.35
C ALA A 126 -2.01 -17.78 -12.41
N PRO A 127 -0.87 -18.42 -12.64
CA PRO A 127 0.36 -18.19 -11.89
C PRO A 127 0.88 -16.76 -12.02
N ALA A 128 0.83 -16.15 -13.22
CA ALA A 128 1.24 -14.76 -13.40
C ALA A 128 0.41 -13.83 -12.49
N ARG A 129 -0.91 -13.97 -12.52
CA ARG A 129 -1.80 -13.21 -11.64
C ARG A 129 -1.46 -13.43 -10.16
N ALA A 130 -1.22 -14.67 -9.74
CA ALA A 130 -0.91 -14.98 -8.35
C ALA A 130 0.37 -14.28 -7.89
N GLY A 131 1.44 -14.30 -8.68
CA GLY A 131 2.68 -13.60 -8.38
C GLY A 131 2.50 -12.09 -8.21
N TYR A 132 1.71 -11.46 -9.07
CA TYR A 132 1.40 -10.03 -8.92
C TYR A 132 0.48 -9.75 -7.72
N ASP A 133 -0.45 -10.65 -7.41
CA ASP A 133 -1.32 -10.54 -6.24
C ASP A 133 -0.52 -10.55 -4.93
N GLU A 134 0.55 -11.36 -4.87
CA GLU A 134 1.49 -11.42 -3.75
C GLU A 134 2.46 -10.22 -3.72
N GLY A 135 2.88 -9.68 -4.88
CA GLY A 135 3.86 -8.61 -4.96
C GLY A 135 3.31 -7.21 -4.67
N TRP A 136 2.10 -6.87 -5.14
CA TRP A 136 1.53 -5.54 -4.99
C TRP A 136 1.44 -5.01 -3.55
N PRO A 137 1.15 -5.84 -2.52
CA PRO A 137 1.18 -5.36 -1.13
C PRO A 137 2.52 -4.78 -0.71
N GLY A 138 3.64 -5.37 -1.13
CA GLY A 138 4.99 -4.86 -0.86
C GLY A 138 5.24 -3.51 -1.53
N VAL A 139 4.86 -3.38 -2.80
CA VAL A 139 4.99 -2.13 -3.57
C VAL A 139 4.15 -1.01 -2.96
N LEU A 140 2.87 -1.27 -2.67
CA LEU A 140 1.97 -0.28 -2.07
C LEU A 140 2.36 0.06 -0.63
N GLY A 141 2.94 -0.90 0.10
CA GLY A 141 3.51 -0.67 1.43
C GLY A 141 4.69 0.29 1.40
N ALA A 142 5.59 0.16 0.42
CA ALA A 142 6.71 1.08 0.23
C ALA A 142 6.25 2.50 -0.12
N TYR A 143 5.21 2.63 -0.95
CA TYR A 143 4.59 3.92 -1.24
C TYR A 143 4.01 4.59 0.02
N LEU A 144 3.25 3.85 0.85
CA LEU A 144 2.72 4.37 2.11
C LEU A 144 3.82 4.76 3.09
N ALA A 145 4.89 3.97 3.18
CA ALA A 145 6.02 4.28 4.03
C ALA A 145 6.69 5.61 3.61
N HIS A 146 6.87 5.81 2.29
CA HIS A 146 7.42 7.06 1.76
C HIS A 146 6.50 8.25 2.05
N LEU A 147 5.20 8.14 1.82
CA LEU A 147 4.22 9.16 2.21
C LEU A 147 4.34 9.54 3.68
N GLY A 148 4.50 8.55 4.55
CA GLY A 148 4.69 8.79 5.99
C GLY A 148 5.93 9.64 6.31
N THR A 149 6.99 9.58 5.50
CA THR A 149 8.19 10.41 5.70
C THR A 149 8.01 11.88 5.29
N LEU A 150 7.01 12.16 4.45
CA LEU A 150 6.70 13.50 3.97
C LEU A 150 5.70 14.24 4.86
N LEU A 151 4.97 13.49 5.69
CA LEU A 151 4.08 14.08 6.66
C LEU A 151 4.90 14.69 7.81
N PRO A 152 4.48 15.85 8.36
CA PRO A 152 5.07 16.32 9.59
C PRO A 152 4.92 15.21 10.64
N PRO A 153 5.89 15.06 11.54
CA PRO A 153 5.67 14.21 12.70
C PRO A 153 4.32 14.63 13.33
N PRO A 154 3.53 13.66 13.81
CA PRO A 154 2.32 14.02 14.55
C PRO A 154 2.73 15.08 15.57
N ASP A 155 1.93 16.17 15.63
CA ASP A 155 2.18 17.21 16.61
C ASP A 155 2.50 16.52 17.93
N GLU A 156 3.71 16.82 18.46
CA GLU A 156 4.06 16.40 19.81
C GLU A 156 2.82 16.77 20.65
N PRO A 157 2.23 15.82 21.37
CA PRO A 157 1.08 16.15 22.22
C PRO A 157 1.49 17.38 23.02
N GLY A 158 0.83 18.50 22.72
CA GLY A 158 1.18 19.77 23.35
C GLY A 158 1.28 19.49 24.82
N ASP A 159 2.37 19.89 25.46
CA ASP A 159 2.48 19.85 26.92
C ASP A 159 1.31 20.65 27.48
N ASP A 160 0.19 19.94 27.72
CA ASP A 160 -1.00 20.50 28.35
C ASP A 160 -0.77 20.77 29.85
N GLY A 161 0.48 20.64 30.30
CA GLY A 161 0.88 20.83 31.69
C GLY A 161 0.48 19.68 32.60
N THR A 162 -0.11 18.60 32.07
CA THR A 162 -0.50 17.42 32.87
C THR A 162 0.64 16.46 33.08
N GLY A 163 1.74 16.60 32.32
CA GLY A 163 2.90 15.69 32.36
C GLY A 163 2.61 14.30 31.83
N GLU A 164 1.49 14.10 31.12
CA GLU A 164 1.13 12.84 30.49
C GLU A 164 1.86 12.66 29.17
N THR A 165 2.61 11.58 29.05
CA THR A 165 3.29 11.20 27.79
C THR A 165 2.47 10.13 27.06
N TRP A 166 2.05 10.42 25.84
CA TRP A 166 1.34 9.47 24.99
C TRP A 166 2.33 8.70 24.10
N VAL A 167 2.20 7.38 24.06
CA VAL A 167 2.98 6.51 23.20
C VAL A 167 2.07 5.78 22.22
N ALA A 168 2.29 5.99 20.93
CA ALA A 168 1.63 5.21 19.89
C ALA A 168 2.40 3.92 19.64
N LEU A 169 1.79 2.76 19.93
CA LEU A 169 2.33 1.45 19.60
C LEU A 169 1.81 1.02 18.24
N MET A 170 2.69 0.98 17.24
CA MET A 170 2.38 0.43 15.92
C MET A 170 2.83 -1.04 15.87
N HIS A 171 1.87 -1.96 15.69
CA HIS A 171 2.15 -3.37 15.55
C HIS A 171 2.30 -3.74 14.08
N GLN A 172 3.42 -4.36 13.75
CA GLN A 172 3.64 -5.02 12.46
C GLN A 172 3.79 -6.52 12.69
N PRO A 173 3.32 -7.39 11.77
CA PRO A 173 3.57 -8.81 11.85
C PRO A 173 5.07 -9.06 11.92
N GLY A 174 5.52 -9.76 12.98
CA GLY A 174 6.90 -10.17 13.13
C GLY A 174 7.22 -11.42 12.29
N PRO A 175 8.51 -11.82 12.20
CA PRO A 175 8.92 -13.00 11.44
C PRO A 175 8.34 -14.32 11.95
N ALA A 176 7.77 -14.33 13.14
CA ALA A 176 7.06 -15.46 13.73
C ALA A 176 5.53 -15.40 13.55
N ALA A 177 5.02 -14.41 12.84
CA ALA A 177 3.58 -14.33 12.55
C ALA A 177 3.17 -15.51 11.65
N PRO A 178 1.99 -16.12 11.89
CA PRO A 178 1.52 -17.21 11.06
C PRO A 178 1.34 -16.74 9.62
N THR A 179 1.84 -17.52 8.67
CA THR A 179 1.73 -17.25 7.23
C THR A 179 0.40 -17.69 6.65
N GLU A 180 -0.36 -18.49 7.38
CA GLU A 180 -1.70 -18.99 7.01
C GLU A 180 -2.63 -18.88 8.23
N GLY A 181 -3.90 -18.51 7.97
CA GLY A 181 -4.92 -18.35 9.00
C GLY A 181 -5.11 -16.91 9.46
N SER A 182 -6.03 -16.72 10.39
CA SER A 182 -6.28 -15.42 11.01
C SER A 182 -5.31 -15.19 12.16
N LEU A 183 -4.75 -14.01 12.26
CA LEU A 183 -3.95 -13.58 13.41
C LEU A 183 -4.72 -13.72 14.75
N PHE A 184 -6.06 -13.69 14.68
CA PHE A 184 -6.95 -13.87 15.83
C PHE A 184 -7.04 -15.31 16.33
N ASP A 185 -6.63 -16.28 15.51
CA ASP A 185 -6.60 -17.70 15.86
C ASP A 185 -5.27 -18.11 16.53
N ASP A 186 -4.29 -17.19 16.56
CA ASP A 186 -3.01 -17.42 17.24
C ASP A 186 -3.18 -17.43 18.76
N PRO A 187 -2.68 -18.44 19.47
CA PRO A 187 -2.76 -18.52 20.95
C PRO A 187 -2.16 -17.28 21.65
N GLY A 188 -1.11 -16.67 21.06
CA GLY A 188 -0.48 -15.46 21.58
C GLY A 188 -1.36 -14.21 21.45
N PHE A 189 -2.36 -14.22 20.55
CA PHE A 189 -3.28 -13.11 20.40
C PHE A 189 -4.15 -12.89 21.63
N GLY A 190 -4.58 -13.97 22.29
CA GLY A 190 -5.33 -13.92 23.54
C GLY A 190 -4.56 -13.24 24.67
N GLU A 191 -3.27 -13.54 24.81
CA GLU A 191 -2.38 -12.91 25.79
C GLU A 191 -2.15 -11.43 25.47
N HIS A 192 -1.98 -11.09 24.19
CA HIS A 192 -1.85 -9.70 23.74
C HIS A 192 -3.12 -8.90 24.03
N PHE A 193 -4.29 -9.46 23.74
CA PHE A 193 -5.58 -8.82 24.04
C PHE A 193 -5.79 -8.61 25.56
N ALA A 194 -5.42 -9.59 26.37
CA ALA A 194 -5.45 -9.47 27.83
C ALA A 194 -4.48 -8.39 28.33
N PHE A 195 -3.32 -8.24 27.71
CA PHE A 195 -2.38 -7.15 28.00
C PHE A 195 -3.01 -5.78 27.68
N LEU A 196 -3.60 -5.59 26.50
CA LEU A 196 -4.25 -4.34 26.12
C LEU A 196 -5.40 -3.97 27.07
N ASN A 197 -6.19 -4.95 27.52
CA ASN A 197 -7.25 -4.73 28.48
C ASN A 197 -6.72 -4.27 29.84
N ARG A 198 -5.63 -4.89 30.34
CA ARG A 198 -4.98 -4.45 31.57
C ARG A 198 -4.44 -3.02 31.46
N MET A 199 -3.87 -2.65 30.32
CA MET A 199 -3.36 -1.30 30.08
C MET A 199 -4.52 -0.27 30.05
N ARG A 200 -5.66 -0.64 29.48
CA ARG A 200 -6.87 0.20 29.49
C ARG A 200 -7.43 0.37 30.89
N GLU A 201 -7.55 -0.71 31.67
CA GLU A 201 -8.03 -0.68 33.05
C GLU A 201 -7.11 0.12 33.97
N ALA A 202 -5.82 0.10 33.72
CA ALA A 202 -4.82 0.88 34.44
C ALA A 202 -4.76 2.37 34.00
N GLY A 203 -5.56 2.77 33.00
CA GLY A 203 -5.57 4.14 32.47
C GLY A 203 -4.42 4.50 31.52
N TYR A 204 -3.58 3.54 31.16
CA TYR A 204 -2.45 3.73 30.24
C TYR A 204 -2.86 3.63 28.75
N LEU A 205 -4.05 3.13 28.44
CA LEU A 205 -4.54 2.99 27.08
C LEU A 205 -5.84 3.80 26.90
N VAL A 206 -5.78 4.93 26.22
CA VAL A 206 -6.93 5.84 26.03
C VAL A 206 -7.78 5.44 24.85
N ALA A 207 -7.21 4.90 23.78
CA ALA A 207 -7.95 4.38 22.64
C ALA A 207 -7.18 3.27 21.94
N ALA A 208 -7.83 2.11 21.73
CA ALA A 208 -7.40 1.13 20.73
C ALA A 208 -8.42 1.12 19.61
N ARG A 209 -8.10 1.70 18.45
CA ARG A 209 -8.92 1.53 17.25
C ARG A 209 -8.40 0.35 16.46
N SER A 210 -9.10 -0.79 16.55
CA SER A 210 -8.96 -1.82 15.53
C SER A 210 -9.79 -1.40 14.32
N ARG A 211 -9.18 -1.32 13.15
CA ARG A 211 -9.88 -1.09 11.86
C ARG A 211 -10.60 -2.32 11.32
N TRP A 212 -10.70 -3.39 12.12
CA TRP A 212 -11.40 -4.60 11.71
C TRP A 212 -12.82 -4.56 12.26
N PRO A 213 -13.85 -4.89 11.46
CA PRO A 213 -15.19 -5.00 11.97
C PRO A 213 -15.21 -6.07 13.07
N MET A 214 -15.42 -5.63 14.29
CA MET A 214 -15.70 -6.53 15.40
C MET A 214 -16.87 -7.41 14.99
N ALA A 215 -16.68 -8.72 15.02
CA ALA A 215 -17.78 -9.65 14.84
C ALA A 215 -18.87 -9.25 15.84
N ARG A 216 -20.08 -8.96 15.35
CA ARG A 216 -21.22 -8.67 16.20
C ARG A 216 -21.42 -9.87 17.13
N GLU A 217 -21.37 -9.63 18.42
CA GLU A 217 -21.83 -10.60 19.39
C GLU A 217 -23.23 -11.08 19.00
N LYS A 218 -23.37 -12.37 18.84
CA LYS A 218 -24.65 -13.01 18.61
C LYS A 218 -25.44 -12.87 19.92
N PRO A 219 -26.64 -12.29 19.95
CA PRO A 219 -27.42 -12.27 21.18
C PRO A 219 -27.66 -13.70 21.66
N ALA A 220 -27.41 -13.94 22.93
CA ALA A 220 -27.73 -15.20 23.59
C ALA A 220 -29.25 -15.46 23.50
N ALA A 221 -29.60 -16.68 23.09
CA ALA A 221 -30.95 -17.18 23.06
C ALA A 221 -31.47 -17.49 24.46
#